data_c59045b56ca9a7eb72ce44e4b6e23b18
#
_entry.id   c59045b56ca9a7eb72ce44e4b6e23b18
#
_cell.length_a   1.000
_cell.length_b   1.000
_cell.length_c   1.000
_cell.angle_alpha   90.00
_cell.angle_beta   90.00
_cell.angle_gamma   90.00
#
_symmetry.space_group_name_H-M   'P 1'
#
loop_
_entity.id
_entity.type
_entity.pdbx_description
1 polymer ?
#
loop_
_entity_poly.entity_id
_entity_poly.type
_entity_poly.pdbx_seq_one_letter_code
_entity_poly.pdbx_strand_id
1 'polypeptide(L)'
;MPKKLTSPVYVVEDDIDTDQIIPAQYLALVPTIPDEYEQLGSYAMAGLPSDLYPIEFIKKGSMKTEYKIVIAGKNFGCGSSREHAPIALGAAGVDVIVADSYARIFFRNSVATGELYPYEAKERLIGLSLIHI
;
A
#
# COMPACT_ATOMS: atom_id res chain seq x y z
N MET A 1 9.78 12.94 7.05
CA MET A 1 8.50 13.04 6.37
C MET A 1 8.24 14.48 5.95
N PRO A 2 7.74 14.72 4.76
CA PRO A 2 7.44 16.09 4.35
C PRO A 2 6.34 16.71 5.22
N LYS A 3 6.41 18.03 5.41
CA LYS A 3 5.41 18.75 6.18
C LYS A 3 4.07 18.80 5.46
N LYS A 4 4.09 18.73 4.14
CA LYS A 4 2.90 18.77 3.31
C LYS A 4 3.11 17.85 2.12
N LEU A 5 2.12 17.00 1.87
CA LEU A 5 2.14 16.08 0.74
C LEU A 5 0.83 16.25 -0.04
N THR A 6 0.96 16.48 -1.33
CA THR A 6 -0.18 16.56 -2.24
C THR A 6 0.04 15.55 -3.37
N SER A 7 -0.93 14.68 -3.57
CA SER A 7 -0.83 13.60 -4.54
C SER A 7 -2.23 13.13 -4.93
N PRO A 8 -2.41 12.62 -6.15
CA PRO A 8 -3.61 11.84 -6.42
C PRO A 8 -3.63 10.64 -5.48
N VAL A 9 -4.81 10.18 -5.12
CA VAL A 9 -4.96 9.08 -4.17
C VAL A 9 -5.45 7.83 -4.88
N TYR A 10 -5.00 6.69 -4.40
CA TYR A 10 -5.53 5.39 -4.83
C TYR A 10 -6.48 4.90 -3.76
N VAL A 11 -7.73 4.66 -4.12
CA VAL A 11 -8.78 4.32 -3.16
C VAL A 11 -9.09 2.84 -3.24
N VAL A 12 -9.06 2.16 -2.11
CA VAL A 12 -9.45 0.76 -1.99
C VAL A 12 -10.51 0.62 -0.89
N GLU A 13 -11.26 -0.47 -0.95
CA GLU A 13 -12.38 -0.70 -0.04
C GLU A 13 -11.93 -1.39 1.26
N ASP A 14 -12.87 -2.01 1.97
CA ASP A 14 -12.60 -2.72 3.21
C ASP A 14 -11.87 -4.04 2.98
N ASP A 15 -11.21 -4.54 4.01
CA ASP A 15 -10.63 -5.89 4.05
C ASP A 15 -9.65 -6.20 2.92
N ILE A 16 -8.82 -5.25 2.57
CA ILE A 16 -7.72 -5.49 1.64
C ILE A 16 -6.67 -6.33 2.38
N ASP A 17 -6.50 -7.56 1.94
CA ASP A 17 -5.58 -8.48 2.60
C ASP A 17 -4.16 -8.39 2.06
N THR A 18 -3.24 -9.01 2.79
CA THR A 18 -1.81 -8.94 2.43
C THR A 18 -1.51 -9.66 1.11
N ASP A 19 -2.31 -10.66 0.72
CA ASP A 19 -2.13 -11.32 -0.58
C ASP A 19 -2.54 -10.41 -1.74
N GLN A 20 -3.51 -9.55 -1.53
CA GLN A 20 -3.88 -8.53 -2.52
C GLN A 20 -2.80 -7.45 -2.63
N ILE A 21 -2.18 -7.09 -1.51
CA ILE A 21 -1.11 -6.09 -1.48
C ILE A 21 0.15 -6.65 -2.15
N ILE A 22 0.56 -7.86 -1.79
CA ILE A 22 1.69 -8.53 -2.41
C ILE A 22 1.41 -10.03 -2.49
N PRO A 23 1.12 -10.55 -3.69
CA PRO A 23 0.84 -11.98 -3.85
C PRO A 23 1.97 -12.88 -3.39
N ALA A 24 1.61 -14.06 -2.90
CA ALA A 24 2.54 -15.02 -2.32
C ALA A 24 3.71 -15.38 -3.25
N GLN A 25 3.48 -15.39 -4.54
CA GLN A 25 4.50 -15.73 -5.54
C GLN A 25 5.70 -14.79 -5.54
N TYR A 26 5.56 -13.59 -4.97
CA TYR A 26 6.63 -12.60 -4.93
C TYR A 26 7.36 -12.55 -3.58
N LEU A 27 6.99 -13.41 -2.62
CA LEU A 27 7.60 -13.40 -1.29
C LEU A 27 9.02 -13.95 -1.27
N ALA A 28 9.47 -14.57 -2.35
CA ALA A 28 10.85 -15.02 -2.48
C ALA A 28 11.82 -13.86 -2.72
N LEU A 29 11.31 -12.69 -3.12
CA LEU A 29 12.15 -11.51 -3.30
C LEU A 29 12.66 -11.01 -1.96
N VAL A 30 13.95 -10.71 -1.90
CA VAL A 30 14.62 -10.33 -0.65
C VAL A 30 14.71 -8.81 -0.56
N PRO A 31 14.02 -8.18 0.42
CA PRO A 31 13.97 -6.72 0.51
C PRO A 31 15.30 -6.03 0.75
N THR A 32 16.29 -6.74 1.29
CA THR A 32 17.63 -6.17 1.55
C THR A 32 18.52 -6.13 0.30
N ILE A 33 18.09 -6.75 -0.80
CA ILE A 33 18.79 -6.70 -2.08
C ILE A 33 18.16 -5.57 -2.89
N PRO A 34 18.88 -4.52 -3.28
CA PRO A 34 18.29 -3.34 -3.91
C PRO A 34 17.42 -3.63 -5.14
N ASP A 35 17.86 -4.50 -6.03
CA ASP A 35 17.10 -4.86 -7.22
C ASP A 35 15.81 -5.58 -6.86
N GLU A 36 15.84 -6.45 -5.86
CA GLU A 36 14.66 -7.21 -5.44
C GLU A 36 13.71 -6.33 -4.64
N TYR A 37 14.21 -5.37 -3.88
CA TYR A 37 13.39 -4.37 -3.21
C TYR A 37 12.56 -3.58 -4.23
N GLU A 38 13.20 -3.12 -5.29
CA GLU A 38 12.52 -2.40 -6.36
C GLU A 38 11.48 -3.27 -7.06
N GLN A 39 11.80 -4.54 -7.31
CA GLN A 39 10.87 -5.49 -7.89
C GLN A 39 9.65 -5.71 -7.01
N LEU A 40 9.84 -5.82 -5.69
CA LEU A 40 8.71 -5.93 -4.75
C LEU A 40 7.75 -4.76 -4.93
N GLY A 41 8.29 -3.55 -5.02
CA GLY A 41 7.47 -2.36 -5.25
C GLY A 41 6.68 -2.43 -6.54
N SER A 42 7.28 -2.96 -7.60
CA SER A 42 6.62 -3.07 -8.90
C SER A 42 5.42 -4.01 -8.90
N TYR A 43 5.31 -4.88 -7.90
CA TYR A 43 4.18 -5.80 -7.75
C TYR A 43 3.20 -5.39 -6.65
N ALA A 44 3.40 -4.22 -6.06
CA ALA A 44 2.49 -3.72 -5.02
C ALA A 44 1.06 -3.62 -5.57
N MET A 45 0.11 -4.10 -4.82
CA MET A 45 -1.32 -4.15 -5.17
C MET A 45 -1.63 -5.05 -6.37
N ALA A 46 -0.71 -5.91 -6.77
CA ALA A 46 -0.91 -6.79 -7.92
C ALA A 46 -2.02 -7.82 -7.73
N GLY A 47 -2.39 -8.10 -6.48
CA GLY A 47 -3.44 -9.06 -6.18
C GLY A 47 -4.86 -8.49 -6.19
N LEU A 48 -5.02 -7.18 -6.41
CA LEU A 48 -6.35 -6.58 -6.48
C LEU A 48 -7.10 -7.07 -7.73
N PRO A 49 -8.39 -7.43 -7.60
CA PRO A 49 -9.16 -7.88 -8.75
C PRO A 49 -9.40 -6.72 -9.74
N SER A 50 -9.07 -6.96 -11.00
CA SER A 50 -9.10 -5.90 -12.03
C SER A 50 -10.53 -5.44 -12.38
N ASP A 51 -11.52 -6.27 -12.15
CA ASP A 51 -12.92 -5.89 -12.39
C ASP A 51 -13.43 -4.87 -11.37
N LEU A 52 -12.92 -4.92 -10.13
CA LEU A 52 -13.25 -3.96 -9.08
C LEU A 52 -12.31 -2.76 -9.07
N TYR A 53 -11.08 -2.96 -9.54
CA TYR A 53 -10.04 -1.92 -9.55
C TYR A 53 -9.47 -1.80 -10.97
N PRO A 54 -10.23 -1.20 -11.91
CA PRO A 54 -9.78 -1.12 -13.30
C PRO A 54 -8.60 -0.17 -13.53
N ILE A 55 -8.38 0.76 -12.59
CA ILE A 55 -7.21 1.64 -12.68
C ILE A 55 -6.03 0.94 -12.01
N GLU A 56 -4.98 0.71 -12.76
CA GLU A 56 -3.79 0.04 -12.24
C GLU A 56 -3.06 0.91 -11.24
N PHE A 57 -2.69 0.34 -10.10
CA PHE A 57 -1.91 1.02 -9.07
C PHE A 57 -0.53 1.39 -9.61
N ILE A 58 0.10 0.46 -10.35
CA ILE A 58 1.36 0.71 -11.02
C ILE A 58 1.13 0.51 -12.51
N LYS A 59 1.41 1.54 -13.30
CA LYS A 59 1.22 1.47 -14.73
C LYS A 59 2.15 0.43 -15.33
N LYS A 60 1.65 -0.27 -16.35
CA LYS A 60 2.39 -1.29 -17.06
C LYS A 60 3.72 -0.71 -17.56
N GLY A 61 4.80 -1.41 -17.26
CA GLY A 61 6.14 -0.96 -17.63
C GLY A 61 6.81 -0.05 -16.60
N SER A 62 6.09 0.36 -15.55
CA SER A 62 6.65 1.19 -14.48
C SER A 62 7.03 0.33 -13.29
N MET A 63 8.01 0.79 -12.52
CA MET A 63 8.43 0.14 -11.27
C MET A 63 7.82 0.82 -10.05
N LYS A 64 7.27 2.00 -10.20
CA LYS A 64 6.72 2.80 -9.10
C LYS A 64 5.33 3.31 -9.45
N THR A 65 4.55 3.59 -8.39
CA THR A 65 3.23 4.19 -8.52
C THR A 65 3.32 5.72 -8.55
N GLU A 66 2.34 6.33 -9.19
CA GLU A 66 2.17 7.78 -9.09
C GLU A 66 1.34 8.17 -7.85
N TYR A 67 0.76 7.18 -7.17
CA TYR A 67 -0.11 7.41 -6.01
C TYR A 67 0.68 7.30 -4.72
N LYS A 68 1.09 8.42 -4.17
CA LYS A 68 1.85 8.45 -2.91
C LYS A 68 0.96 8.27 -1.69
N ILE A 69 -0.36 8.39 -1.87
CA ILE A 69 -1.35 8.27 -0.81
C ILE A 69 -2.35 7.18 -1.20
N VAL A 70 -2.58 6.26 -0.28
CA VAL A 70 -3.62 5.23 -0.42
C VAL A 70 -4.70 5.51 0.62
N ILE A 71 -5.95 5.57 0.18
CA ILE A 71 -7.09 5.68 1.07
C ILE A 71 -7.80 4.33 1.09
N ALA A 72 -8.02 3.80 2.27
CA ALA A 72 -8.60 2.48 2.43
C ALA A 72 -9.74 2.50 3.45
N GLY A 73 -10.54 1.46 3.45
CA GLY A 73 -11.60 1.27 4.41
C GLY A 73 -11.11 0.60 5.69
N LYS A 74 -11.92 -0.32 6.21
CA LYS A 74 -11.63 -1.01 7.46
C LYS A 74 -10.69 -2.18 7.24
N ASN A 75 -9.91 -2.49 8.27
CA ASN A 75 -9.13 -3.71 8.38
C ASN A 75 -8.11 -3.88 7.23
N PHE A 76 -7.44 -2.79 6.85
CA PHE A 76 -6.43 -2.81 5.80
C PHE A 76 -5.23 -3.67 6.23
N GLY A 77 -4.78 -4.54 5.33
CA GLY A 77 -3.63 -5.41 5.61
C GLY A 77 -3.99 -6.68 6.36
N CYS A 78 -5.26 -7.08 6.34
CA CYS A 78 -5.70 -8.32 7.02
C CYS A 78 -5.10 -9.56 6.35
N GLY A 79 -5.31 -10.72 6.97
CA GLY A 79 -4.79 -11.99 6.47
C GLY A 79 -3.43 -12.33 7.05
N SER A 80 -2.57 -12.93 6.25
CA SER A 80 -1.24 -13.39 6.69
C SER A 80 -0.35 -12.24 7.15
N SER A 81 0.46 -12.50 8.17
CA SER A 81 1.41 -11.49 8.68
C SER A 81 2.65 -11.45 7.78
N ARG A 82 2.57 -10.67 6.71
CA ARG A 82 3.67 -10.55 5.75
C ARG A 82 4.34 -9.19 5.90
N GLU A 83 5.62 -9.19 6.28
CA GLU A 83 6.40 -7.94 6.31
C GLU A 83 6.59 -7.37 4.91
N HIS A 84 6.54 -8.22 3.90
CA HIS A 84 6.63 -7.79 2.50
C HIS A 84 5.53 -6.82 2.09
N ALA A 85 4.36 -6.86 2.75
CA ALA A 85 3.24 -6.00 2.37
C ALA A 85 3.56 -4.51 2.55
N PRO A 86 3.95 -4.03 3.75
CA PRO A 86 4.33 -2.63 3.88
C PRO A 86 5.60 -2.28 3.09
N ILE A 87 6.53 -3.21 2.97
CA ILE A 87 7.76 -3.00 2.22
C ILE A 87 7.45 -2.79 0.73
N ALA A 88 6.57 -3.61 0.15
CA ALA A 88 6.19 -3.46 -1.25
C ALA A 88 5.54 -2.10 -1.52
N LEU A 89 4.65 -1.66 -0.64
CA LEU A 89 4.00 -0.35 -0.78
C LEU A 89 5.02 0.78 -0.68
N GLY A 90 5.92 0.72 0.29
CA GLY A 90 6.98 1.72 0.44
C GLY A 90 7.92 1.74 -0.76
N ALA A 91 8.32 0.56 -1.24
CA ALA A 91 9.19 0.43 -2.42
C ALA A 91 8.52 0.99 -3.68
N ALA A 92 7.20 0.87 -3.78
CA ALA A 92 6.43 1.42 -4.89
C ALA A 92 6.35 2.94 -4.85
N GLY A 93 6.65 3.56 -3.72
CA GLY A 93 6.61 5.01 -3.58
C GLY A 93 5.45 5.54 -2.75
N VAL A 94 4.72 4.67 -2.05
CA VAL A 94 3.67 5.11 -1.13
C VAL A 94 4.30 5.71 0.11
N ASP A 95 3.91 6.93 0.43
CA ASP A 95 4.38 7.60 1.65
C ASP A 95 3.39 7.45 2.80
N VAL A 96 2.11 7.45 2.48
CA VAL A 96 1.04 7.51 3.49
C VAL A 96 -0.13 6.61 3.11
N ILE A 97 -0.66 5.90 4.09
CA ILE A 97 -1.95 5.23 3.98
C ILE A 97 -2.88 5.88 4.98
N VAL A 98 -4.11 6.16 4.58
CA VAL A 98 -5.16 6.66 5.47
C VAL A 98 -6.31 5.66 5.41
N ALA A 99 -6.56 4.96 6.49
CA ALA A 99 -7.58 3.92 6.55
C ALA A 99 -8.49 4.11 7.76
N ASP A 100 -9.70 3.56 7.67
CA ASP A 100 -10.63 3.55 8.82
C ASP A 100 -10.03 2.74 9.96
N SER A 101 -9.43 1.60 9.65
CA SER A 101 -8.71 0.77 10.61
C SER A 101 -7.73 -0.14 9.89
N TYR A 102 -6.84 -0.76 10.67
CA TYR A 102 -5.80 -1.66 10.15
C TYR A 102 -5.84 -2.99 10.88
N ALA A 103 -5.41 -4.05 10.20
CA ALA A 103 -5.01 -5.26 10.90
C ALA A 103 -3.80 -4.92 11.77
N ARG A 104 -3.81 -5.39 13.02
CA ARG A 104 -2.79 -5.03 14.02
C ARG A 104 -1.36 -5.32 13.53
N ILE A 105 -1.15 -6.48 12.95
CA ILE A 105 0.18 -6.90 12.52
C ILE A 105 0.68 -6.04 11.36
N PHE A 106 -0.20 -5.71 10.42
CA PHE A 106 0.17 -4.82 9.32
C PHE A 106 0.59 -3.44 9.84
N PHE A 107 -0.20 -2.86 10.74
CA PHE A 107 0.12 -1.56 11.33
C PHE A 107 1.47 -1.61 12.03
N ARG A 108 1.69 -2.64 12.85
CA ARG A 108 2.95 -2.82 13.57
C ARG A 108 4.13 -2.95 12.62
N ASN A 109 3.99 -3.75 11.57
CA ASN A 109 5.07 -3.93 10.59
C ASN A 109 5.35 -2.65 9.81
N SER A 110 4.32 -1.88 9.48
CA SER A 110 4.49 -0.60 8.79
C SER A 110 5.32 0.38 9.63
N VAL A 111 5.01 0.46 10.93
CA VAL A 111 5.75 1.32 11.86
C VAL A 111 7.16 0.81 12.06
N ALA A 112 7.32 -0.50 12.27
CA ALA A 112 8.62 -1.11 12.56
C ALA A 112 9.60 -1.00 11.39
N THR A 113 9.12 -1.13 10.15
CA THR A 113 9.97 -1.03 8.97
C THR A 113 10.26 0.41 8.57
N GLY A 114 9.41 1.33 8.97
CA GLY A 114 9.54 2.74 8.58
C GLY A 114 9.30 3.01 7.11
N GLU A 115 8.74 2.06 6.37
CA GLU A 115 8.54 2.17 4.92
C GLU A 115 7.49 3.17 4.52
N LEU A 116 6.44 3.29 5.33
CA LEU A 116 5.34 4.21 5.05
C LEU A 116 4.69 4.64 6.36
N TYR A 117 3.83 5.65 6.27
CA TYR A 117 3.14 6.19 7.44
C TYR A 117 1.68 5.73 7.44
N PRO A 118 1.27 4.85 8.37
CA PRO A 118 -0.13 4.43 8.47
C PRO A 118 -0.91 5.37 9.38
N TYR A 119 -1.91 6.06 8.83
CA TYR A 119 -2.83 6.90 9.59
C TYR A 119 -4.17 6.21 9.73
N GLU A 120 -4.76 6.32 10.91
CA GLU A 120 -6.13 5.89 11.13
C GLU A 120 -7.04 7.11 11.05
N ALA A 121 -7.99 7.07 10.13
CA ALA A 121 -8.91 8.18 9.91
C ALA A 121 -10.06 8.13 10.89
N LYS A 122 -10.48 9.31 11.39
CA LYS A 122 -11.67 9.40 12.24
C LYS A 122 -12.95 9.29 11.44
N GLU A 123 -12.90 9.66 10.18
CA GLU A 123 -14.04 9.61 9.25
C GLU A 123 -13.63 8.86 8.00
N ARG A 124 -14.61 8.19 7.37
CA ARG A 124 -14.36 7.45 6.15
C ARG A 124 -14.03 8.42 5.01
N LEU A 125 -12.88 8.22 4.37
CA LEU A 125 -12.38 9.07 3.31
C LEU A 125 -12.52 8.48 1.91
N ILE A 126 -13.08 7.28 1.79
CA ILE A 126 -13.32 6.64 0.50
C ILE A 126 -14.18 7.55 -0.37
N GLY A 127 -13.75 7.76 -1.61
CA GLY A 127 -14.45 8.65 -2.53
C GLY A 127 -13.72 9.95 -2.79
N LEU A 128 -12.72 10.30 -1.99
CA LEU A 128 -11.89 11.46 -2.26
C LEU A 128 -10.88 11.14 -3.35
N SER A 129 -10.66 12.08 -4.26
CA SER A 129 -9.70 11.91 -5.35
C SER A 129 -8.34 12.52 -5.04
N LEU A 130 -8.28 13.41 -4.06
CA LEU A 130 -7.07 14.13 -3.69
C LEU A 130 -7.13 14.45 -2.21
N ILE A 131 -5.99 14.35 -1.53
CA ILE A 131 -5.89 14.68 -0.11
C ILE A 131 -4.57 15.37 0.19
N HIS A 132 -4.61 16.26 1.18
CA HIS A 132 -3.42 16.96 1.70
C HIS A 132 -3.11 16.43 3.09
N ILE A 133 -1.86 16.07 3.29
CA ILE A 133 -1.38 15.55 4.57
C ILE A 133 -0.28 16.50 5.10
#